data_1c7a6591e580bdfe1b6f87fecc287fad
#
_entry.id   1c7a6591e580bdfe1b6f87fecc287fad
#
_cell.length_a   1.000
_cell.length_b   1.000
_cell.length_c   1.000
_cell.angle_alpha   90.00
_cell.angle_beta   90.00
_cell.angle_gamma   90.00
#
_symmetry.space_group_name_H-M   'P 1'
#
loop_
_entity.id
_entity.type
_entity.pdbx_description
1 polymer ?
#
loop_
_entity_poly.entity_id
_entity_poly.type
_entity_poly.pdbx_seq_one_letter_code
_entity_poly.pdbx_strand_id
1 'polypeptide(L)'
;MDERAPDPDAPLVAAMARGEEQAFATVYRRYLPLVLRWLLAQTGDRELAADLAAEVFAAALIASRRYRSERGAVGSWLLGIARNKLRESARRSRVEDAARRRLGLEPVALTDADLERVEELAGTDGELTALLESLPAEQQAALRGRVLEEGSYAELAERLSCSELVLRKRVSRALDTLRSQVQER
;
A
#
# COMPACT_ATOMS: atom_id res chain seq x y z
N MET A 1 -6.00 -12.05 25.31
CA MET A 1 -6.57 -12.60 24.06
C MET A 1 -7.30 -11.43 23.47
N ASP A 2 -6.60 -10.75 22.57
CA ASP A 2 -7.04 -9.47 21.99
C ASP A 2 -8.03 -9.78 20.84
N GLU A 3 -9.31 -9.72 21.13
CA GLU A 3 -10.39 -9.94 20.18
C GLU A 3 -10.50 -8.70 19.30
N ARG A 4 -9.64 -8.65 18.29
CA ARG A 4 -9.68 -7.59 17.28
C ARG A 4 -11.05 -7.59 16.61
N ALA A 5 -11.79 -6.50 16.75
CA ALA A 5 -13.07 -6.33 16.07
C ALA A 5 -12.91 -6.64 14.57
N PRO A 6 -13.84 -7.41 13.99
CA PRO A 6 -13.76 -7.78 12.58
C PRO A 6 -13.81 -6.51 11.71
N ASP A 7 -12.98 -6.50 10.63
CA ASP A 7 -12.99 -5.40 9.67
C ASP A 7 -14.41 -5.22 9.09
N PRO A 8 -14.99 -4.02 9.13
CA PRO A 8 -16.35 -3.75 8.65
C PRO A 8 -16.51 -4.09 7.15
N ASP A 9 -15.42 -4.12 6.39
CA ASP A 9 -15.42 -4.46 4.96
C ASP A 9 -15.15 -5.94 4.67
N ALA A 10 -14.86 -6.75 5.67
CA ALA A 10 -14.68 -8.20 5.50
C ALA A 10 -15.91 -8.87 4.83
N PRO A 11 -17.18 -8.51 5.13
CA PRO A 11 -18.33 -9.04 4.42
C PRO A 11 -18.33 -8.71 2.93
N LEU A 12 -17.82 -7.54 2.52
CA LEU A 12 -17.69 -7.18 1.09
C LEU A 12 -16.70 -8.09 0.37
N VAL A 13 -15.57 -8.40 1.01
CA VAL A 13 -14.59 -9.34 0.43
C VAL A 13 -15.16 -10.75 0.33
N ALA A 14 -15.95 -11.17 1.32
CA ALA A 14 -16.64 -12.46 1.27
C ALA A 14 -17.70 -12.51 0.14
N ALA A 15 -18.45 -11.43 -0.09
CA ALA A 15 -19.39 -11.30 -1.19
C ALA A 15 -18.67 -11.31 -2.56
N MET A 16 -17.54 -10.59 -2.67
CA MET A 16 -16.66 -10.61 -3.83
C MET A 16 -16.15 -12.02 -4.13
N ALA A 17 -15.82 -12.81 -3.10
CA ALA A 17 -15.40 -14.21 -3.25
C ALA A 17 -16.48 -15.14 -3.81
N ARG A 18 -17.76 -14.75 -3.66
CA ARG A 18 -18.92 -15.43 -4.26
C ARG A 18 -19.25 -14.97 -5.68
N GLY A 19 -18.51 -13.97 -6.20
CA GLY A 19 -18.72 -13.44 -7.54
C GLY A 19 -19.71 -12.28 -7.61
N GLU A 20 -20.03 -11.64 -6.48
CA GLU A 20 -20.95 -10.48 -6.44
C GLU A 20 -20.24 -9.23 -7.01
N GLU A 21 -20.59 -8.83 -8.23
CA GLU A 21 -19.96 -7.70 -8.92
C GLU A 21 -20.09 -6.37 -8.15
N GLN A 22 -21.22 -6.11 -7.51
CA GLN A 22 -21.43 -4.91 -6.72
C GLN A 22 -20.52 -4.84 -5.50
N ALA A 23 -20.20 -5.97 -4.90
CA ALA A 23 -19.25 -6.04 -3.79
C ALA A 23 -17.83 -5.68 -4.26
N PHE A 24 -17.41 -6.22 -5.42
CA PHE A 24 -16.14 -5.85 -6.04
C PHE A 24 -16.09 -4.35 -6.38
N ALA A 25 -17.12 -3.82 -7.03
CA ALA A 25 -17.20 -2.41 -7.38
C ALA A 25 -17.13 -1.50 -6.14
N THR A 26 -17.69 -1.93 -5.02
CA THR A 26 -17.64 -1.19 -3.75
C THR A 26 -16.24 -1.23 -3.15
N VAL A 27 -15.60 -2.40 -3.08
CA VAL A 27 -14.21 -2.55 -2.61
C VAL A 27 -13.27 -1.74 -3.50
N TYR A 28 -13.42 -1.84 -4.82
CA TYR A 28 -12.62 -1.10 -5.78
C TYR A 28 -12.69 0.41 -5.54
N ARG A 29 -13.91 1.00 -5.55
CA ARG A 29 -14.10 2.45 -5.35
C ARG A 29 -13.57 2.93 -4.00
N ARG A 30 -13.77 2.16 -2.94
CA ARG A 30 -13.36 2.53 -1.58
C ARG A 30 -11.85 2.51 -1.39
N TYR A 31 -11.18 1.52 -1.96
CA TYR A 31 -9.76 1.28 -1.71
C TYR A 31 -8.83 1.71 -2.85
N LEU A 32 -9.37 2.07 -4.03
CA LEU A 32 -8.57 2.55 -5.15
C LEU A 32 -7.69 3.75 -4.77
N PRO A 33 -8.19 4.79 -4.08
CA PRO A 33 -7.35 5.93 -3.70
C PRO A 33 -6.19 5.53 -2.78
N LEU A 34 -6.44 4.62 -1.83
CA LEU A 34 -5.41 4.11 -0.92
C LEU A 34 -4.30 3.37 -1.68
N VAL A 35 -4.69 2.46 -2.59
CA VAL A 35 -3.76 1.63 -3.35
C VAL A 35 -2.96 2.50 -4.34
N LEU A 36 -3.62 3.40 -5.07
CA LEU A 36 -2.97 4.31 -6.02
C LEU A 36 -1.96 5.22 -5.33
N ARG A 37 -2.37 5.86 -4.23
CA ARG A 37 -1.48 6.74 -3.46
C ARG A 37 -0.24 5.99 -2.97
N TRP A 38 -0.42 4.79 -2.44
CA TRP A 38 0.70 3.98 -1.98
C TRP A 38 1.62 3.60 -3.13
N LEU A 39 1.07 3.13 -4.27
CA LEU A 39 1.86 2.76 -5.45
C LEU A 39 2.59 3.97 -6.03
N LEU A 40 1.93 5.12 -6.13
CA LEU A 40 2.53 6.35 -6.62
C LEU A 40 3.70 6.80 -5.73
N ALA A 41 3.54 6.73 -4.41
CA ALA A 41 4.63 7.03 -3.47
C ALA A 41 5.83 6.09 -3.61
N GLN A 42 5.61 4.85 -4.08
CA GLN A 42 6.68 3.87 -4.28
C GLN A 42 7.35 3.97 -5.66
N THR A 43 6.58 4.30 -6.69
CA THR A 43 7.08 4.29 -8.09
C THR A 43 7.54 5.66 -8.56
N GLY A 44 6.92 6.74 -8.06
CA GLY A 44 7.05 8.08 -8.61
C GLY A 44 6.50 8.20 -10.04
N ASP A 45 5.84 7.16 -10.54
CA ASP A 45 5.36 7.02 -11.92
C ASP A 45 3.86 6.68 -11.88
N ARG A 46 3.05 7.50 -12.52
CA ARG A 46 1.58 7.42 -12.46
C ARG A 46 0.99 6.36 -13.35
N GLU A 47 1.55 6.21 -14.53
CA GLU A 47 1.10 5.19 -15.47
C GLU A 47 1.37 3.82 -14.88
N LEU A 48 2.60 3.61 -14.38
CA LEU A 48 2.96 2.39 -13.70
C LEU A 48 2.12 2.15 -12.43
N ALA A 49 1.85 3.20 -11.65
CA ALA A 49 1.01 3.09 -10.46
C ALA A 49 -0.45 2.70 -10.83
N ALA A 50 -1.00 3.26 -11.90
CA ALA A 50 -2.34 2.92 -12.39
C ALA A 50 -2.41 1.47 -12.89
N ASP A 51 -1.43 1.05 -13.68
CA ASP A 51 -1.34 -0.33 -14.18
C ASP A 51 -1.22 -1.33 -13.03
N LEU A 52 -0.34 -1.04 -12.08
CA LEU A 52 -0.17 -1.88 -10.90
C LEU A 52 -1.44 -1.91 -10.04
N ALA A 53 -2.17 -0.80 -9.91
CA ALA A 53 -3.43 -0.78 -9.19
C ALA A 53 -4.47 -1.71 -9.84
N ALA A 54 -4.59 -1.69 -11.16
CA ALA A 54 -5.45 -2.62 -11.88
C ALA A 54 -5.05 -4.09 -11.63
N GLU A 55 -3.75 -4.40 -11.68
CA GLU A 55 -3.24 -5.74 -11.35
C GLU A 55 -3.53 -6.14 -9.89
N VAL A 56 -3.44 -5.19 -8.95
CA VAL A 56 -3.75 -5.41 -7.52
C VAL A 56 -5.20 -5.84 -7.34
N PHE A 57 -6.15 -5.12 -7.94
CA PHE A 57 -7.56 -5.45 -7.80
C PHE A 57 -7.95 -6.73 -8.54
N ALA A 58 -7.35 -7.01 -9.70
CA ALA A 58 -7.51 -8.30 -10.37
C ALA A 58 -6.98 -9.45 -9.50
N ALA A 59 -5.80 -9.30 -8.90
CA ALA A 59 -5.23 -10.28 -7.98
C ALA A 59 -6.06 -10.42 -6.69
N ALA A 60 -6.61 -9.32 -6.18
CA ALA A 60 -7.49 -9.32 -5.01
C ALA A 60 -8.78 -10.09 -5.29
N LEU A 61 -9.38 -9.93 -6.48
CA LEU A 61 -10.55 -10.70 -6.87
C LEU A 61 -10.28 -12.20 -6.81
N ILE A 62 -9.16 -12.65 -7.37
CA ILE A 62 -8.74 -14.05 -7.35
C ILE A 62 -8.44 -14.53 -5.92
N ALA A 63 -7.76 -13.71 -5.13
CA ALA A 63 -7.33 -14.04 -3.77
C ALA A 63 -8.43 -13.89 -2.71
N SER A 64 -9.58 -13.29 -3.03
CA SER A 64 -10.67 -13.00 -2.10
C SER A 64 -11.14 -14.22 -1.30
N ARG A 65 -11.18 -15.40 -1.94
CA ARG A 65 -11.53 -16.67 -1.29
C ARG A 65 -10.57 -17.09 -0.17
N ARG A 66 -9.35 -16.54 -0.15
CA ARG A 66 -8.31 -16.85 0.83
C ARG A 66 -8.14 -15.73 1.87
N TYR A 67 -8.87 -14.64 1.71
CA TYR A 67 -8.87 -13.56 2.69
C TYR A 67 -9.38 -14.06 4.03
N ARG A 68 -8.76 -13.62 5.13
CA ARG A 68 -9.12 -13.94 6.51
C ARG A 68 -9.07 -12.66 7.32
N SER A 69 -10.22 -12.21 7.81
CA SER A 69 -10.35 -10.98 8.60
C SER A 69 -9.50 -10.99 9.88
N GLU A 70 -9.28 -12.18 10.44
CA GLU A 70 -8.45 -12.37 11.65
C GLU A 70 -6.97 -12.04 11.40
N ARG A 71 -6.55 -12.07 10.14
CA ARG A 71 -5.14 -11.78 9.74
C ARG A 71 -4.87 -10.31 9.45
N GLY A 72 -5.92 -9.49 9.34
CA GLY A 72 -5.78 -8.06 9.12
C GLY A 72 -6.93 -7.46 8.32
N ALA A 73 -6.97 -6.12 8.36
CA ALA A 73 -7.94 -5.31 7.65
C ALA A 73 -7.81 -5.44 6.13
N VAL A 74 -8.92 -5.20 5.41
CA VAL A 74 -8.99 -5.25 3.93
C VAL A 74 -7.97 -4.33 3.29
N GLY A 75 -7.79 -3.11 3.81
CA GLY A 75 -6.80 -2.17 3.31
C GLY A 75 -5.37 -2.72 3.42
N SER A 76 -5.01 -3.27 4.57
CA SER A 76 -3.67 -3.88 4.79
C SER A 76 -3.44 -5.10 3.90
N TRP A 77 -4.47 -5.90 3.66
CA TRP A 77 -4.42 -7.04 2.76
C TRP A 77 -4.19 -6.59 1.30
N LEU A 78 -4.91 -5.55 0.84
CA LEU A 78 -4.71 -4.98 -0.49
C LEU A 78 -3.32 -4.38 -0.67
N LEU A 79 -2.79 -3.67 0.33
CA LEU A 79 -1.42 -3.16 0.30
C LEU A 79 -0.37 -4.29 0.29
N GLY A 80 -0.66 -5.43 0.93
CA GLY A 80 0.16 -6.62 0.82
C GLY A 80 0.22 -7.17 -0.61
N ILE A 81 -0.92 -7.18 -1.33
CA ILE A 81 -0.98 -7.55 -2.75
C ILE A 81 -0.22 -6.52 -3.60
N ALA A 82 -0.41 -5.22 -3.33
CA ALA A 82 0.26 -4.12 -4.03
C ALA A 82 1.79 -4.24 -3.93
N ARG A 83 2.30 -4.53 -2.72
CA ARG A 83 3.72 -4.78 -2.50
C ARG A 83 4.26 -5.94 -3.35
N ASN A 84 3.51 -7.04 -3.43
CA ASN A 84 3.93 -8.18 -4.23
C ASN A 84 3.94 -7.84 -5.73
N LYS A 85 2.94 -7.09 -6.21
CA LYS A 85 2.86 -6.65 -7.60
C LYS A 85 3.98 -5.67 -7.96
N LEU A 86 4.30 -4.75 -7.07
CA LEU A 86 5.43 -3.84 -7.25
C LEU A 86 6.77 -4.58 -7.36
N ARG A 87 7.00 -5.58 -6.50
CA ARG A 87 8.22 -6.41 -6.57
C ARG A 87 8.31 -7.21 -7.87
N GLU A 88 7.19 -7.75 -8.31
CA GLU A 88 7.10 -8.48 -9.57
C GLU A 88 7.40 -7.57 -10.76
N SER A 89 6.84 -6.36 -10.79
CA SER A 89 7.10 -5.33 -11.79
C SER A 89 8.57 -4.91 -11.80
N ALA A 90 9.14 -4.59 -10.65
CA ALA A 90 10.55 -4.21 -10.53
C ALA A 90 11.50 -5.33 -11.00
N ARG A 91 11.13 -6.59 -10.85
CA ARG A 91 11.89 -7.71 -11.40
C ARG A 91 11.78 -7.79 -12.92
N ARG A 92 10.57 -7.59 -13.48
CA ARG A 92 10.35 -7.53 -14.94
C ARG A 92 11.12 -6.38 -15.57
N SER A 93 10.99 -5.17 -15.02
CA SER A 93 11.68 -3.97 -15.51
C SER A 93 13.21 -4.15 -15.58
N ARG A 94 13.81 -4.75 -14.55
CA ARG A 94 15.26 -5.05 -14.58
C ARG A 94 15.65 -5.97 -15.73
N VAL A 95 14.84 -6.94 -16.09
CA VAL A 95 15.08 -7.85 -17.22
C VAL A 95 14.90 -7.10 -18.54
N GLU A 96 13.84 -6.28 -18.65
CA GLU A 96 13.56 -5.46 -19.83
C GLU A 96 14.63 -4.39 -20.05
N ASP A 97 15.07 -3.70 -19.02
CA ASP A 97 16.15 -2.70 -19.08
C ASP A 97 17.48 -3.34 -19.47
N ALA A 98 17.75 -4.54 -19.00
CA ALA A 98 18.93 -5.29 -19.44
C ALA A 98 18.82 -5.67 -20.92
N ALA A 99 17.63 -6.03 -21.41
CA ALA A 99 17.38 -6.32 -22.81
C ALA A 99 17.44 -5.06 -23.68
N ARG A 100 16.79 -3.95 -23.24
CA ARG A 100 16.83 -2.64 -23.94
C ARG A 100 18.25 -2.11 -24.08
N ARG A 101 19.04 -2.15 -23.00
CA ARG A 101 20.46 -1.76 -23.04
C ARG A 101 21.26 -2.58 -24.04
N ARG A 102 20.97 -3.87 -24.20
CA ARG A 102 21.61 -4.72 -25.22
C ARG A 102 21.18 -4.36 -26.64
N LEU A 103 19.98 -3.80 -26.82
CA LEU A 103 19.42 -3.43 -28.12
C LEU A 103 19.62 -1.94 -28.47
N GLY A 104 20.17 -1.12 -27.57
CA GLY A 104 20.43 0.30 -27.78
C GLY A 104 19.16 1.17 -27.92
N LEU A 105 18.03 0.77 -27.29
CA LEU A 105 16.74 1.48 -27.37
C LEU A 105 16.61 2.48 -26.20
N GLU A 106 16.15 3.73 -26.51
CA GLU A 106 15.92 4.79 -25.54
C GLU A 106 14.54 4.65 -24.83
N PRO A 107 14.42 5.16 -23.56
CA PRO A 107 13.15 5.15 -22.83
C PRO A 107 12.15 6.18 -23.38
N VAL A 108 10.86 5.87 -23.34
CA VAL A 108 9.77 6.81 -23.68
C VAL A 108 9.40 7.61 -22.42
N ALA A 109 9.39 8.94 -22.50
CA ALA A 109 9.04 9.86 -21.40
C ALA A 109 7.58 10.31 -21.44
N LEU A 110 6.96 10.45 -20.28
CA LEU A 110 5.58 10.92 -20.07
C LEU A 110 5.49 12.43 -19.85
N THR A 111 4.32 13.03 -20.09
CA THR A 111 4.11 14.48 -20.07
C THR A 111 3.39 14.99 -18.81
N ASP A 112 3.57 16.30 -18.49
CA ASP A 112 3.01 16.98 -17.31
C ASP A 112 1.48 16.97 -17.23
N ALA A 113 0.76 16.85 -18.34
CA ALA A 113 -0.71 16.79 -18.39
C ALA A 113 -1.28 15.49 -17.76
N ASP A 114 -0.49 14.42 -17.75
CA ASP A 114 -0.87 13.17 -17.09
C ASP A 114 -0.71 13.31 -15.55
N LEU A 115 0.11 14.27 -15.12
CA LEU A 115 0.37 14.61 -13.73
C LEU A 115 -0.82 15.30 -13.03
N GLU A 116 -1.48 16.24 -13.67
CA GLU A 116 -2.60 17.00 -13.10
C GLU A 116 -3.86 16.13 -12.86
N ARG A 117 -4.08 15.15 -13.72
CA ARG A 117 -5.30 14.31 -13.68
C ARG A 117 -5.35 13.35 -12.48
N VAL A 118 -4.21 12.99 -11.90
CA VAL A 118 -4.13 12.11 -10.72
C VAL A 118 -4.15 12.91 -9.42
N GLU A 119 -3.69 14.17 -9.43
CA GLU A 119 -3.85 15.08 -8.29
C GLU A 119 -5.33 15.37 -8.02
N GLU A 120 -6.16 15.51 -9.07
CA GLU A 120 -7.61 15.63 -8.94
C GLU A 120 -8.27 14.35 -8.36
N LEU A 121 -7.72 13.17 -8.66
CA LEU A 121 -8.23 11.89 -8.18
C LEU A 121 -7.69 11.51 -6.79
N ALA A 122 -6.55 12.07 -6.38
CA ALA A 122 -5.86 11.76 -5.12
C ALA A 122 -6.27 12.67 -3.94
N GLY A 123 -7.22 13.57 -4.12
CA GLY A 123 -7.62 14.69 -3.24
C GLY A 123 -7.87 14.40 -1.76
N THR A 124 -6.94 13.77 -1.06
CA THR A 124 -6.97 13.62 0.41
C THR A 124 -5.57 13.48 1.03
N ASP A 125 -4.53 14.03 0.41
CA ASP A 125 -3.15 13.93 0.93
C ASP A 125 -2.94 14.69 2.27
N GLY A 126 -3.76 15.70 2.57
CA GLY A 126 -3.62 16.48 3.79
C GLY A 126 -3.93 15.71 5.08
N GLU A 127 -4.92 14.82 5.05
CA GLU A 127 -5.37 14.13 6.27
C GLU A 127 -4.41 13.03 6.73
N LEU A 128 -3.92 12.22 5.81
CA LEU A 128 -2.98 11.15 6.18
C LEU A 128 -1.61 11.70 6.57
N THR A 129 -1.16 12.76 5.87
CA THR A 129 0.09 13.45 6.22
C THR A 129 -0.03 14.07 7.61
N ALA A 130 -1.13 14.76 7.92
CA ALA A 130 -1.38 15.29 9.23
C ALA A 130 -1.45 14.21 10.34
N LEU A 131 -2.08 13.08 10.05
CA LEU A 131 -2.12 11.93 10.96
C LEU A 131 -0.74 11.33 11.20
N LEU A 132 0.08 11.19 10.16
CA LEU A 132 1.46 10.73 10.29
C LEU A 132 2.32 11.73 11.06
N GLU A 133 2.14 13.01 10.83
CA GLU A 133 2.85 14.10 11.53
C GLU A 133 2.44 14.23 13.01
N SER A 134 1.27 13.76 13.39
CA SER A 134 0.83 13.71 14.78
C SER A 134 1.53 12.64 15.62
N LEU A 135 2.21 11.67 14.98
CA LEU A 135 2.94 10.63 15.69
C LEU A 135 4.26 11.16 16.28
N PRO A 136 4.72 10.63 17.43
CA PRO A 136 6.07 10.89 17.92
C PRO A 136 7.13 10.54 16.87
N ALA A 137 8.18 11.37 16.75
CA ALA A 137 9.20 11.28 15.70
C ALA A 137 9.80 9.87 15.54
N GLU A 138 10.03 9.16 16.65
CA GLU A 138 10.56 7.81 16.64
C GLU A 138 9.57 6.77 16.07
N GLN A 139 8.28 6.96 16.30
CA GLN A 139 7.22 6.10 15.76
C GLN A 139 7.02 6.41 14.27
N GLN A 140 7.07 7.68 13.91
CA GLN A 140 6.99 8.13 12.52
C GLN A 140 8.15 7.55 11.68
N ALA A 141 9.40 7.66 12.18
CA ALA A 141 10.58 7.10 11.51
C ALA A 141 10.50 5.57 11.36
N ALA A 142 10.07 4.87 12.42
CA ALA A 142 9.90 3.42 12.41
C ALA A 142 8.82 2.98 11.40
N LEU A 143 7.69 3.70 11.37
CA LEU A 143 6.58 3.40 10.48
C LEU A 143 6.93 3.69 9.02
N ARG A 144 7.54 4.85 8.75
CA ARG A 144 8.04 5.20 7.41
C ARG A 144 9.02 4.17 6.90
N GLY A 145 10.07 3.87 7.67
CA GLY A 145 11.07 2.90 7.28
C GLY A 145 10.49 1.51 7.01
N ARG A 146 9.53 1.07 7.83
CA ARG A 146 8.94 -0.27 7.69
C ARG A 146 7.88 -0.37 6.60
N VAL A 147 7.04 0.65 6.44
CA VAL A 147 5.86 0.62 5.56
C VAL A 147 6.14 1.26 4.20
N LEU A 148 6.82 2.42 4.16
CA LEU A 148 7.07 3.15 2.93
C LEU A 148 8.38 2.72 2.26
N GLU A 149 9.45 2.53 3.03
CA GLU A 149 10.78 2.17 2.51
C GLU A 149 11.03 0.65 2.50
N GLU A 150 10.09 -0.15 3.01
CA GLU A 150 10.15 -1.63 3.05
C GLU A 150 11.38 -2.22 3.74
N GLY A 151 12.09 -1.43 4.55
CA GLY A 151 13.27 -1.88 5.28
C GLY A 151 12.99 -3.09 6.16
N SER A 152 13.91 -4.03 6.22
CA SER A 152 13.82 -5.13 7.18
C SER A 152 13.94 -4.59 8.61
N TYR A 153 13.39 -5.33 9.59
CA TYR A 153 13.53 -4.91 11.01
C TYR A 153 14.99 -4.83 11.45
N ALA A 154 15.86 -5.67 10.90
CA ALA A 154 17.29 -5.66 11.21
C ALA A 154 17.97 -4.39 10.68
N GLU A 155 17.81 -4.07 9.39
CA GLU A 155 18.39 -2.87 8.76
C GLU A 155 17.87 -1.58 9.42
N LEU A 156 16.57 -1.53 9.71
CA LEU A 156 15.96 -0.38 10.36
C LEU A 156 16.39 -0.21 11.81
N ALA A 157 16.57 -1.31 12.55
CA ALA A 157 17.06 -1.28 13.91
C ALA A 157 18.48 -0.73 13.99
N GLU A 158 19.34 -1.13 13.05
CA GLU A 158 20.70 -0.61 12.91
C GLU A 158 20.67 0.89 12.56
N ARG A 159 19.91 1.29 11.52
CA ARG A 159 19.77 2.69 11.08
C ARG A 159 19.21 3.61 12.17
N LEU A 160 18.23 3.14 12.93
CA LEU A 160 17.58 3.91 13.99
C LEU A 160 18.23 3.70 15.38
N SER A 161 19.39 3.04 15.44
CA SER A 161 20.17 2.78 16.65
C SER A 161 19.34 2.21 17.80
N CYS A 162 18.49 1.21 17.50
CA CYS A 162 17.65 0.54 18.48
C CYS A 162 17.60 -0.97 18.23
N SER A 163 17.08 -1.75 19.18
CA SER A 163 16.88 -3.19 18.94
C SER A 163 15.65 -3.44 18.06
N GLU A 164 15.62 -4.56 17.33
CA GLU A 164 14.46 -4.98 16.55
C GLU A 164 13.18 -5.05 17.39
N LEU A 165 13.29 -5.47 18.65
CA LEU A 165 12.15 -5.54 19.56
C LEU A 165 11.56 -4.15 19.84
N VAL A 166 12.42 -3.15 20.07
CA VAL A 166 12.01 -1.75 20.25
C VAL A 166 11.37 -1.23 18.98
N LEU A 167 11.96 -1.50 17.83
CA LEU A 167 11.44 -1.08 16.54
C LEU A 167 10.04 -1.68 16.27
N ARG A 168 9.86 -2.97 16.51
CA ARG A 168 8.53 -3.64 16.39
C ARG A 168 7.49 -2.98 17.28
N LYS A 169 7.85 -2.64 18.53
CA LYS A 169 6.96 -1.93 19.46
C LYS A 169 6.62 -0.52 18.97
N ARG A 170 7.60 0.22 18.40
CA ARG A 170 7.37 1.55 17.82
C ARG A 170 6.38 1.49 16.63
N VAL A 171 6.57 0.54 15.72
CA VAL A 171 5.65 0.32 14.59
C VAL A 171 4.25 -0.06 15.07
N SER A 172 4.14 -0.99 16.02
CA SER A 172 2.83 -1.40 16.57
C SER A 172 2.11 -0.22 17.22
N ARG A 173 2.78 0.54 18.09
CA ARG A 173 2.19 1.72 18.74
C ARG A 173 1.77 2.80 17.74
N ALA A 174 2.59 3.05 16.71
CA ALA A 174 2.24 3.98 15.65
C ALA A 174 0.95 3.58 14.93
N LEU A 175 0.84 2.30 14.57
CA LEU A 175 -0.37 1.76 13.92
C LEU A 175 -1.59 1.81 14.82
N ASP A 176 -1.43 1.54 16.11
CA ASP A 176 -2.52 1.60 17.08
C ASP A 176 -3.01 3.05 17.30
N THR A 177 -2.10 4.02 17.39
CA THR A 177 -2.43 5.45 17.49
C THR A 177 -3.17 5.94 16.26
N LEU A 178 -2.68 5.63 15.06
CA LEU A 178 -3.35 6.02 13.80
C LEU A 178 -4.74 5.39 13.70
N ARG A 179 -4.89 4.13 14.14
CA ARG A 179 -6.19 3.46 14.13
C ARG A 179 -7.19 4.14 15.05
N SER A 180 -6.79 4.49 16.27
CA SER A 180 -7.65 5.21 17.21
C SER A 180 -8.09 6.56 16.65
N GLN A 181 -7.17 7.32 16.06
CA GLN A 181 -7.48 8.63 15.46
C GLN A 181 -8.42 8.56 14.26
N VAL A 182 -8.36 7.48 13.48
CA VAL A 182 -9.28 7.26 12.35
C VAL A 182 -10.67 6.82 12.84
N GLN A 183 -10.76 6.13 13.98
CA GLN A 183 -12.05 5.69 14.54
C GLN A 183 -12.80 6.79 15.29
N GLU A 184 -12.10 7.80 15.80
CA GLU A 184 -12.67 8.93 16.53
C GLU A 184 -13.24 10.05 15.61
N ARG A 185 -13.09 9.91 14.29
CA ARG A 185 -13.59 10.83 13.25
C ARG A 185 -14.79 10.26 12.51
#